data_6b41d3cfad2458ed0f224051f89182ef
#
_entry.id   6b41d3cfad2458ed0f224051f89182ef
#
_cell.length_a   1.000
_cell.length_b   1.000
_cell.length_c   1.000
_cell.angle_alpha   90.00
_cell.angle_beta   90.00
_cell.angle_gamma   90.00
#
_symmetry.space_group_name_H-M   'P 1'
#
loop_
_entity.id
_entity.type
_entity.pdbx_description
1 polymer ?
#
loop_
_entity_poly.entity_id
_entity_poly.type
_entity_poly.pdbx_seq_one_letter_code
_entity_poly.pdbx_strand_id
1 'polypeptide(L)'
;KTSNKIGSVGQPLAGTSVRIVDPETYEELETNEQGMVLVAGPQVMAGYLNNAEKSAEVLIEKDGITWYVSGDKGKLDEDGFLTLIDRYSRMAKLGGEMISLGAVEQLVRPALIDQGYLGDIVATSVEDKRKGERLIVLLDEAFDQKAVIDYLKKAKANSLMRPSSWIQVEEIPRLGAGKVDFPREKKLAAELV
;
A
#
# COMPACT_ATOMS: atom_id res chain seq x y z
N LYS A 1 -23.82 13.03 -15.63
CA LYS A 1 -22.66 12.77 -14.78
C LYS A 1 -22.23 11.34 -15.06
N THR A 2 -20.97 11.12 -15.40
CA THR A 2 -20.40 9.78 -15.56
C THR A 2 -20.30 9.14 -14.17
N SER A 3 -20.93 7.99 -13.99
CA SER A 3 -20.89 7.20 -12.76
C SER A 3 -19.56 6.45 -12.57
N ASN A 4 -18.57 6.70 -13.41
CA ASN A 4 -17.29 6.03 -13.42
C ASN A 4 -16.15 7.05 -13.65
N LYS A 5 -15.09 6.95 -12.85
CA LYS A 5 -13.87 7.75 -12.95
C LYS A 5 -12.67 6.82 -12.94
N ILE A 6 -11.94 6.76 -14.04
CA ILE A 6 -10.76 5.90 -14.18
C ILE A 6 -9.73 6.25 -13.08
N GLY A 7 -9.16 5.24 -12.42
CA GLY A 7 -8.23 5.40 -11.32
C GLY A 7 -8.88 5.56 -9.94
N SER A 8 -10.23 5.56 -9.87
CA SER A 8 -10.96 5.51 -8.60
C SER A 8 -11.67 4.17 -8.40
N VAL A 9 -12.03 3.86 -7.17
CA VAL A 9 -12.89 2.71 -6.83
C VAL A 9 -14.38 3.06 -6.89
N GLY A 10 -14.70 4.30 -7.27
CA GLY A 10 -16.08 4.79 -7.38
C GLY A 10 -16.49 5.67 -6.20
N GLN A 11 -17.80 5.96 -6.13
CA GLN A 11 -18.44 6.68 -5.04
C GLN A 11 -19.02 5.69 -4.02
N PRO A 12 -19.14 6.05 -2.74
CA PRO A 12 -19.80 5.23 -1.73
C PRO A 12 -21.24 4.84 -2.14
N LEU A 13 -21.64 3.63 -1.85
CA LEU A 13 -23.02 3.18 -2.03
C LEU A 13 -23.96 3.93 -1.07
N ALA A 14 -25.24 3.99 -1.41
CA ALA A 14 -26.26 4.57 -0.55
C ALA A 14 -26.25 3.89 0.84
N GLY A 15 -26.21 4.68 1.90
CA GLY A 15 -26.08 4.21 3.29
C GLY A 15 -24.64 3.93 3.75
N THR A 16 -23.66 4.05 2.86
CA THR A 16 -22.24 3.97 3.21
C THR A 16 -21.66 5.38 3.33
N SER A 17 -20.96 5.65 4.43
CA SER A 17 -20.17 6.86 4.61
C SER A 17 -18.69 6.54 4.52
N VAL A 18 -17.93 7.41 3.87
CA VAL A 18 -16.46 7.36 3.80
C VAL A 18 -15.91 8.69 4.27
N ARG A 19 -14.90 8.65 5.13
CA ARG A 19 -14.10 9.82 5.52
C ARG A 19 -12.64 9.57 5.26
N ILE A 20 -11.92 10.63 4.94
CA ILE A 20 -10.46 10.63 4.90
C ILE A 20 -9.97 11.40 6.11
N VAL A 21 -9.15 10.77 6.94
CA VAL A 21 -8.72 11.35 8.21
C VAL A 21 -7.20 11.25 8.36
N ASP A 22 -6.66 12.11 9.22
CA ASP A 22 -5.29 11.95 9.69
C ASP A 22 -5.14 10.62 10.44
N PRO A 23 -4.11 9.80 10.15
CA PRO A 23 -3.97 8.45 10.72
C PRO A 23 -3.66 8.43 12.22
N GLU A 24 -3.17 9.53 12.80
CA GLU A 24 -2.79 9.62 14.22
C GLU A 24 -3.90 10.26 15.07
N THR A 25 -4.53 11.33 14.56
CA THR A 25 -5.53 12.10 15.30
C THR A 25 -6.97 11.72 14.97
N TYR A 26 -7.18 11.04 13.84
CA TYR A 26 -8.50 10.78 13.24
C TYR A 26 -9.31 12.04 12.96
N GLU A 27 -8.68 13.20 12.86
CA GLU A 27 -9.33 14.42 12.39
C GLU A 27 -9.58 14.35 10.88
N GLU A 28 -10.75 14.82 10.45
CA GLU A 28 -11.14 14.79 9.04
C GLU A 28 -10.28 15.74 8.22
N LEU A 29 -9.77 15.27 7.10
CA LEU A 29 -8.94 16.02 6.17
C LEU A 29 -9.78 16.67 5.07
N GLU A 30 -9.20 17.71 4.45
CA GLU A 30 -9.84 18.42 3.34
C GLU A 30 -9.95 17.55 2.09
N THR A 31 -10.86 17.94 1.20
CA THR A 31 -11.06 17.30 -0.11
C THR A 31 -9.75 17.24 -0.89
N ASN A 32 -9.45 16.12 -1.53
CA ASN A 32 -8.21 15.80 -2.23
C ASN A 32 -6.98 15.56 -1.34
N GLU A 33 -7.03 15.79 -0.03
CA GLU A 33 -5.97 15.38 0.87
C GLU A 33 -5.92 13.86 1.03
N GLN A 34 -4.73 13.35 1.31
CA GLN A 34 -4.47 11.91 1.45
C GLN A 34 -4.40 11.52 2.91
N GLY A 35 -5.21 10.56 3.33
CA GLY A 35 -5.25 10.11 4.71
C GLY A 35 -5.75 8.67 4.85
N MET A 36 -6.03 8.30 6.10
CA MET A 36 -6.64 7.02 6.45
C MET A 36 -8.10 6.99 6.00
N VAL A 37 -8.48 5.92 5.32
CA VAL A 37 -9.87 5.72 4.90
C VAL A 37 -10.67 5.12 6.05
N LEU A 38 -11.68 5.83 6.52
CA LEU A 38 -12.69 5.33 7.44
C LEU A 38 -13.98 5.02 6.67
N VAL A 39 -14.63 3.91 7.04
CA VAL A 39 -15.90 3.49 6.43
C VAL A 39 -16.94 3.27 7.53
N ALA A 40 -18.13 3.81 7.35
CA ALA A 40 -19.30 3.55 8.22
C ALA A 40 -20.51 3.13 7.39
N GLY A 41 -21.41 2.39 8.01
CA GLY A 41 -22.64 1.94 7.36
C GLY A 41 -23.04 0.53 7.80
N PRO A 42 -24.20 0.05 7.31
CA PRO A 42 -24.77 -1.24 7.74
C PRO A 42 -23.94 -2.46 7.34
N GLN A 43 -22.98 -2.31 6.43
CA GLN A 43 -22.06 -3.37 6.00
C GLN A 43 -20.85 -3.51 6.93
N VAL A 44 -20.63 -2.58 7.86
CA VAL A 44 -19.51 -2.67 8.81
C VAL A 44 -19.78 -3.80 9.79
N MET A 45 -18.78 -4.67 9.96
CA MET A 45 -18.90 -5.82 10.87
C MET A 45 -19.10 -5.39 12.33
N ALA A 46 -19.74 -6.26 13.12
CA ALA A 46 -19.85 -6.04 14.57
C ALA A 46 -18.54 -6.27 15.33
N GLY A 47 -17.56 -6.93 14.72
CA GLY A 47 -16.23 -7.22 15.30
C GLY A 47 -15.66 -8.54 14.81
N TYR A 48 -14.45 -8.85 15.23
CA TYR A 48 -13.81 -10.14 15.00
C TYR A 48 -14.27 -11.16 16.06
N LEU A 49 -14.69 -12.34 15.61
CA LEU A 49 -15.14 -13.41 16.50
C LEU A 49 -14.02 -13.80 17.50
N ASN A 50 -14.36 -13.80 18.78
CA ASN A 50 -13.46 -14.14 19.89
C ASN A 50 -12.16 -13.31 19.92
N ASN A 51 -12.14 -12.12 19.33
CA ASN A 51 -11.00 -11.24 19.31
C ASN A 51 -11.41 -9.77 19.53
N ALA A 52 -11.76 -9.46 20.79
CA ALA A 52 -12.22 -8.12 21.18
C ALA A 52 -11.11 -7.06 21.04
N GLU A 53 -9.85 -7.43 21.32
CA GLU A 53 -8.70 -6.55 21.18
C GLU A 53 -8.55 -6.09 19.72
N LYS A 54 -8.53 -7.04 18.78
CA LYS A 54 -8.47 -6.72 17.36
C LYS A 54 -9.69 -5.94 16.86
N SER A 55 -10.86 -6.18 17.43
CA SER A 55 -12.07 -5.41 17.10
C SER A 55 -11.93 -3.94 17.53
N ALA A 56 -11.41 -3.70 18.75
CA ALA A 56 -11.16 -2.35 19.27
C ALA A 56 -10.10 -1.57 18.49
N GLU A 57 -9.12 -2.24 17.87
CA GLU A 57 -8.12 -1.59 17.00
C GLU A 57 -8.73 -1.03 15.71
N VAL A 58 -9.78 -1.66 15.18
CA VAL A 58 -10.31 -1.34 13.86
C VAL A 58 -11.72 -0.74 13.86
N LEU A 59 -12.43 -0.76 15.00
CA LEU A 59 -13.74 -0.14 15.15
C LEU A 59 -13.65 0.98 16.15
N ILE A 60 -13.87 2.21 15.70
CA ILE A 60 -13.82 3.42 16.53
C ILE A 60 -15.18 4.11 16.55
N GLU A 61 -15.53 4.69 17.70
CA GLU A 61 -16.71 5.54 17.82
C GLU A 61 -16.31 7.00 17.62
N LYS A 62 -16.95 7.67 16.65
CA LYS A 62 -16.78 9.12 16.41
C LYS A 62 -18.12 9.71 15.97
N ASP A 63 -18.51 10.83 16.59
CA ASP A 63 -19.78 11.52 16.32
C ASP A 63 -21.03 10.62 16.49
N GLY A 64 -20.98 9.63 17.40
CA GLY A 64 -22.06 8.66 17.63
C GLY A 64 -22.22 7.63 16.51
N ILE A 65 -21.21 7.47 15.66
CA ILE A 65 -21.17 6.52 14.55
C ILE A 65 -19.96 5.60 14.72
N THR A 66 -20.18 4.28 14.51
CA THR A 66 -19.10 3.31 14.47
C THR A 66 -18.43 3.34 13.11
N TRP A 67 -17.14 3.62 13.10
CA TRP A 67 -16.29 3.65 11.91
C TRP A 67 -15.34 2.46 11.91
N TYR A 68 -15.19 1.87 10.73
CA TYR A 68 -14.16 0.88 10.45
C TYR A 68 -12.90 1.56 9.92
N VAL A 69 -11.79 1.38 10.62
CA VAL A 69 -10.45 1.83 10.20
C VAL A 69 -9.92 0.83 9.20
N SER A 70 -9.94 1.18 7.91
CA SER A 70 -9.63 0.23 6.83
C SER A 70 -8.15 -0.17 6.76
N GLY A 71 -7.25 0.68 7.26
CA GLY A 71 -5.82 0.55 7.07
C GLY A 71 -5.35 0.97 5.67
N ASP A 72 -6.26 1.41 4.82
CA ASP A 72 -5.95 1.90 3.48
C ASP A 72 -5.70 3.42 3.51
N LYS A 73 -4.71 3.88 2.75
CA LYS A 73 -4.47 5.28 2.43
C LYS A 73 -5.23 5.65 1.17
N GLY A 74 -6.00 6.72 1.22
CA GLY A 74 -6.79 7.16 0.08
C GLY A 74 -7.09 8.65 0.12
N LYS A 75 -7.89 9.10 -0.83
CA LYS A 75 -8.44 10.45 -0.90
C LYS A 75 -9.82 10.46 -1.54
N LEU A 76 -10.66 11.40 -1.15
CA LEU A 76 -11.91 11.73 -1.82
C LEU A 76 -11.74 13.00 -2.66
N ASP A 77 -12.26 13.00 -3.86
CA ASP A 77 -12.30 14.21 -4.68
C ASP A 77 -13.62 15.00 -4.45
N GLU A 78 -13.72 16.16 -5.11
CA GLU A 78 -14.88 17.08 -5.01
C GLU A 78 -16.21 16.44 -5.47
N ASP A 79 -16.15 15.42 -6.30
CA ASP A 79 -17.31 14.64 -6.75
C ASP A 79 -17.60 13.43 -5.85
N GLY A 80 -16.80 13.19 -4.80
CA GLY A 80 -16.93 12.08 -3.87
C GLY A 80 -16.40 10.74 -4.39
N PHE A 81 -15.54 10.73 -5.41
CA PHE A 81 -14.87 9.51 -5.85
C PHE A 81 -13.67 9.18 -4.96
N LEU A 82 -13.66 7.96 -4.44
CA LEU A 82 -12.56 7.45 -3.62
C LEU A 82 -11.43 6.92 -4.52
N THR A 83 -10.23 7.43 -4.32
CA THR A 83 -8.99 6.88 -4.90
C THR A 83 -8.19 6.23 -3.78
N LEU A 84 -7.92 4.93 -3.89
CA LEU A 84 -7.01 4.21 -2.99
C LEU A 84 -5.58 4.35 -3.52
N ILE A 85 -4.63 4.58 -2.61
CA ILE A 85 -3.21 4.81 -2.94
C ILE A 85 -2.40 3.58 -2.57
N ASP A 86 -2.46 3.13 -1.31
CA ASP A 86 -1.82 1.92 -0.82
C ASP A 86 -2.36 1.60 0.59
N ARG A 87 -1.86 0.54 1.22
CA ARG A 87 -2.08 0.27 2.64
C ARG A 87 -1.03 0.96 3.49
N TYR A 88 -1.40 1.45 4.67
CA TYR A 88 -0.44 2.00 5.62
C TYR A 88 0.62 0.96 6.02
N SER A 89 0.24 -0.32 6.11
CA SER A 89 1.18 -1.42 6.35
C SER A 89 2.18 -1.66 5.20
N ARG A 90 1.95 -1.06 4.03
CA ARG A 90 2.81 -1.11 2.86
C ARG A 90 3.48 0.21 2.53
N MET A 91 3.66 1.06 3.54
CA MET A 91 4.41 2.29 3.43
C MET A 91 5.77 2.13 4.11
N ALA A 92 6.83 2.56 3.45
CA ALA A 92 8.19 2.63 4.00
C ALA A 92 8.57 4.07 4.35
N LYS A 93 9.20 4.30 5.50
CA LYS A 93 9.66 5.62 5.92
C LYS A 93 11.13 5.80 5.56
N LEU A 94 11.40 6.51 4.48
CA LEU A 94 12.72 6.72 3.90
C LEU A 94 13.14 8.18 4.01
N GLY A 95 14.13 8.47 4.83
CA GLY A 95 14.63 9.84 4.99
C GLY A 95 13.55 10.84 5.46
N GLY A 96 12.54 10.38 6.18
CA GLY A 96 11.42 11.19 6.64
C GLY A 96 10.19 11.19 5.73
N GLU A 97 10.31 10.69 4.50
CA GLU A 97 9.19 10.59 3.56
C GLU A 97 8.53 9.21 3.59
N MET A 98 7.21 9.17 3.44
CA MET A 98 6.42 7.94 3.36
C MET A 98 6.30 7.50 1.90
N ILE A 99 6.94 6.38 1.56
CA ILE A 99 6.98 5.82 0.21
C ILE A 99 6.04 4.60 0.12
N SER A 100 5.13 4.62 -0.85
CA SER A 100 4.28 3.47 -1.16
C SER A 100 5.10 2.36 -1.82
N LEU A 101 5.08 1.17 -1.23
CA LEU A 101 5.74 -0.02 -1.77
C LEU A 101 5.06 -0.49 -3.06
N GLY A 102 3.73 -0.37 -3.14
CA GLY A 102 2.99 -0.65 -4.37
C GLY A 102 3.34 0.30 -5.51
N ALA A 103 3.60 1.59 -5.21
CA ALA A 103 4.07 2.53 -6.23
C ALA A 103 5.49 2.19 -6.72
N VAL A 104 6.36 1.65 -5.86
CA VAL A 104 7.68 1.15 -6.27
C VAL A 104 7.54 -0.05 -7.22
N GLU A 105 6.65 -1.00 -6.92
CA GLU A 105 6.36 -2.13 -7.81
C GLU A 105 5.86 -1.67 -9.19
N GLN A 106 4.91 -0.73 -9.21
CA GLN A 106 4.41 -0.15 -10.46
C GLN A 106 5.49 0.59 -11.25
N LEU A 107 6.42 1.24 -10.58
CA LEU A 107 7.54 1.97 -11.20
C LEU A 107 8.53 1.04 -11.89
N VAL A 108 8.82 -0.13 -11.31
CA VAL A 108 9.79 -1.09 -11.85
C VAL A 108 9.19 -2.06 -12.86
N ARG A 109 7.91 -2.34 -12.75
CA ARG A 109 7.19 -3.33 -13.58
C ARG A 109 7.37 -3.16 -15.08
N PRO A 110 7.28 -1.94 -15.69
CA PRO A 110 7.46 -1.79 -17.14
C PRO A 110 8.82 -2.27 -17.63
N ALA A 111 9.90 -1.97 -16.90
CA ALA A 111 11.25 -2.41 -17.27
C ALA A 111 11.43 -3.93 -17.18
N LEU A 112 10.67 -4.60 -16.34
CA LEU A 112 10.67 -6.06 -16.23
C LEU A 112 9.84 -6.70 -17.34
N ILE A 113 8.66 -6.13 -17.64
CA ILE A 113 7.81 -6.58 -18.77
C ILE A 113 8.57 -6.48 -20.09
N ASP A 114 9.34 -5.40 -20.31
CA ASP A 114 10.16 -5.21 -21.51
C ASP A 114 11.24 -6.30 -21.68
N GLN A 115 11.61 -6.98 -20.59
CA GLN A 115 12.51 -8.14 -20.58
C GLN A 115 11.80 -9.49 -20.73
N GLY A 116 10.47 -9.49 -20.84
CA GLY A 116 9.66 -10.71 -20.87
C GLY A 116 9.41 -11.34 -19.49
N TYR A 117 9.67 -10.60 -18.39
CA TYR A 117 9.41 -11.05 -17.02
C TYR A 117 7.90 -11.22 -16.79
N LEU A 118 7.49 -12.40 -16.34
CA LEU A 118 6.09 -12.74 -16.06
C LEU A 118 5.85 -13.08 -14.59
N GLY A 119 6.91 -13.12 -13.79
CA GLY A 119 6.87 -13.45 -12.38
C GLY A 119 6.27 -12.37 -11.48
N ASP A 120 6.28 -12.67 -10.20
CA ASP A 120 5.82 -11.77 -9.15
C ASP A 120 6.91 -10.78 -8.74
N ILE A 121 6.46 -9.57 -8.43
CA ILE A 121 7.32 -8.49 -7.94
C ILE A 121 6.73 -8.03 -6.62
N VAL A 122 7.53 -8.01 -5.57
CA VAL A 122 7.13 -7.47 -4.27
C VAL A 122 8.20 -6.52 -3.75
N ALA A 123 7.80 -5.27 -3.53
CA ALA A 123 8.64 -4.30 -2.86
C ALA A 123 8.40 -4.37 -1.35
N THR A 124 9.48 -4.26 -0.60
CA THR A 124 9.46 -4.20 0.86
C THR A 124 10.51 -3.23 1.38
N SER A 125 10.54 -3.03 2.70
CA SER A 125 11.58 -2.28 3.36
C SER A 125 12.17 -3.06 4.52
N VAL A 126 13.46 -2.88 4.73
CA VAL A 126 14.15 -3.38 5.92
C VAL A 126 14.84 -2.22 6.63
N GLU A 127 15.16 -2.41 7.90
CA GLU A 127 15.86 -1.39 8.69
C GLU A 127 17.23 -1.03 8.09
N ASP A 128 17.53 0.26 8.10
CA ASP A 128 18.82 0.82 7.69
C ASP A 128 19.30 1.83 8.74
N LYS A 129 20.49 1.62 9.27
CA LYS A 129 21.06 2.42 10.37
C LYS A 129 21.22 3.91 10.02
N ARG A 130 21.30 4.27 8.74
CA ARG A 130 21.54 5.65 8.28
C ARG A 130 20.26 6.35 7.83
N LYS A 131 19.33 5.60 7.22
CA LYS A 131 18.15 6.16 6.56
C LYS A 131 16.83 5.78 7.23
N GLY A 132 16.89 5.02 8.34
CA GLY A 132 15.74 4.42 9.00
C GLY A 132 15.32 3.13 8.31
N GLU A 133 14.93 3.21 7.05
CA GLU A 133 14.60 2.04 6.22
C GLU A 133 15.29 2.14 4.85
N ARG A 134 15.41 1.00 4.16
CA ARG A 134 15.84 0.91 2.75
C ARG A 134 14.93 0.00 1.96
N LEU A 135 14.69 0.36 0.70
CA LEU A 135 13.84 -0.41 -0.20
C LEU A 135 14.57 -1.63 -0.75
N ILE A 136 13.84 -2.74 -0.78
CA ILE A 136 14.24 -4.01 -1.39
C ILE A 136 13.13 -4.45 -2.32
N VAL A 137 13.48 -5.08 -3.44
CA VAL A 137 12.52 -5.75 -4.32
C VAL A 137 12.87 -7.22 -4.37
N LEU A 138 11.89 -8.07 -4.06
CA LEU A 138 11.94 -9.50 -4.26
C LEU A 138 11.29 -9.86 -5.60
N LEU A 139 11.89 -10.82 -6.31
CA LEU A 139 11.44 -11.32 -7.61
C LEU A 139 11.62 -12.84 -7.64
N ASP A 140 10.69 -13.55 -8.24
CA ASP A 140 10.73 -15.02 -8.31
C ASP A 140 11.23 -15.59 -9.64
N GLU A 141 11.56 -14.72 -10.60
CA GLU A 141 12.21 -15.12 -11.87
C GLU A 141 13.50 -14.34 -12.10
N ALA A 142 14.32 -14.81 -13.02
CA ALA A 142 15.55 -14.13 -13.42
C ALA A 142 15.25 -12.86 -14.22
N PHE A 143 16.05 -11.82 -14.01
CA PHE A 143 15.91 -10.52 -14.67
C PHE A 143 17.29 -9.84 -14.85
N ASP A 144 17.37 -8.86 -15.75
CA ASP A 144 18.53 -7.99 -15.89
C ASP A 144 18.38 -6.76 -14.99
N GLN A 145 18.98 -6.83 -13.82
CA GLN A 145 19.00 -5.74 -12.85
C GLN A 145 19.55 -4.43 -13.44
N LYS A 146 20.59 -4.52 -14.29
CA LYS A 146 21.20 -3.33 -14.89
C LYS A 146 20.22 -2.61 -15.81
N ALA A 147 19.50 -3.34 -16.64
CA ALA A 147 18.46 -2.79 -17.51
C ALA A 147 17.37 -2.07 -16.71
N VAL A 148 16.91 -2.64 -15.59
CA VAL A 148 15.93 -1.98 -14.70
C VAL A 148 16.49 -0.69 -14.10
N ILE A 149 17.72 -0.72 -13.59
CA ILE A 149 18.37 0.48 -13.02
C ILE A 149 18.52 1.58 -14.09
N ASP A 150 18.91 1.24 -15.30
CA ASP A 150 19.08 2.20 -16.39
C ASP A 150 17.73 2.77 -16.85
N TYR A 151 16.67 1.96 -16.87
CA TYR A 151 15.30 2.42 -17.08
C TYR A 151 14.90 3.45 -16.03
N LEU A 152 15.07 3.15 -14.74
CA LEU A 152 14.73 4.06 -13.64
C LEU A 152 15.47 5.39 -13.69
N LYS A 153 16.76 5.38 -14.12
CA LYS A 153 17.54 6.60 -14.35
C LYS A 153 16.99 7.42 -15.51
N LYS A 154 16.70 6.77 -16.64
CA LYS A 154 16.13 7.39 -17.84
C LYS A 154 14.75 7.99 -17.58
N ALA A 155 13.92 7.31 -16.81
CA ALA A 155 12.60 7.78 -16.38
C ALA A 155 12.68 8.92 -15.34
N LYS A 156 13.88 9.31 -14.89
CA LYS A 156 14.07 10.30 -13.82
C LYS A 156 13.28 9.98 -12.55
N ALA A 157 13.16 8.68 -12.23
CA ALA A 157 12.45 8.22 -11.04
C ALA A 157 12.99 8.89 -9.78
N ASN A 158 12.11 9.20 -8.83
CA ASN A 158 12.51 9.74 -7.53
C ASN A 158 13.54 8.80 -6.88
N SER A 159 14.65 9.36 -6.38
CA SER A 159 15.74 8.59 -5.79
C SER A 159 15.32 7.76 -4.58
N LEU A 160 14.32 8.22 -3.81
CA LEU A 160 13.77 7.49 -2.67
C LEU A 160 12.94 6.27 -3.10
N MET A 161 12.39 6.27 -4.31
CA MET A 161 11.64 5.13 -4.86
C MET A 161 12.52 4.11 -5.59
N ARG A 162 13.84 4.34 -5.67
CA ARG A 162 14.76 3.40 -6.31
C ARG A 162 15.20 2.34 -5.30
N PRO A 163 14.93 1.05 -5.55
CA PRO A 163 15.36 -0.01 -4.67
C PRO A 163 16.87 -0.01 -4.48
N SER A 164 17.32 -0.21 -3.25
CA SER A 164 18.73 -0.33 -2.90
C SER A 164 19.27 -1.75 -3.11
N SER A 165 18.37 -2.74 -3.06
CA SER A 165 18.70 -4.16 -3.25
C SER A 165 17.61 -4.86 -4.05
N TRP A 166 18.02 -5.83 -4.83
CA TRP A 166 17.20 -6.68 -5.67
C TRP A 166 17.56 -8.12 -5.34
N ILE A 167 16.57 -8.92 -4.96
CA ILE A 167 16.81 -10.28 -4.49
C ILE A 167 15.93 -11.22 -5.28
N GLN A 168 16.55 -12.16 -5.98
CA GLN A 168 15.82 -13.27 -6.57
C GLN A 168 15.54 -14.30 -5.49
N VAL A 169 14.28 -14.71 -5.38
CA VAL A 169 13.81 -15.77 -4.48
C VAL A 169 13.22 -16.91 -5.29
N GLU A 170 13.11 -18.08 -4.69
CA GLU A 170 12.51 -19.24 -5.35
C GLU A 170 10.99 -19.06 -5.51
N GLU A 171 10.34 -18.46 -4.50
CA GLU A 171 8.90 -18.20 -4.51
C GLU A 171 8.59 -17.00 -3.60
N ILE A 172 7.65 -16.15 -4.03
CA ILE A 172 7.09 -15.08 -3.19
C ILE A 172 6.08 -15.69 -2.20
N PRO A 173 6.24 -15.49 -0.87
CA PRO A 173 5.33 -16.03 0.13
C PRO A 173 3.87 -15.61 -0.10
N ARG A 174 2.94 -16.58 -0.04
CA ARG A 174 1.51 -16.36 -0.24
C ARG A 174 0.67 -16.92 0.90
N LEU A 175 -0.43 -16.25 1.18
CA LEU A 175 -1.50 -16.75 2.05
C LEU A 175 -2.26 -17.88 1.35
N GLY A 176 -2.96 -18.71 2.10
CA GLY A 176 -3.80 -19.78 1.54
C GLY A 176 -4.86 -19.32 0.52
N ALA A 177 -5.21 -18.03 0.53
CA ALA A 177 -6.09 -17.39 -0.47
C ALA A 177 -5.36 -16.91 -1.74
N GLY A 178 -4.06 -17.22 -1.90
CA GLY A 178 -3.25 -16.84 -3.06
C GLY A 178 -2.71 -15.39 -3.05
N LYS A 179 -3.08 -14.58 -2.07
CA LYS A 179 -2.55 -13.21 -1.92
C LYS A 179 -1.15 -13.26 -1.32
N VAL A 180 -0.30 -12.28 -1.65
CA VAL A 180 1.03 -12.13 -1.05
C VAL A 180 0.92 -12.00 0.47
N ASP A 181 1.74 -12.77 1.19
CA ASP A 181 1.90 -12.70 2.66
C ASP A 181 3.00 -11.67 2.98
N PHE A 182 2.61 -10.39 3.00
CA PHE A 182 3.56 -9.28 3.23
C PHE A 182 4.34 -9.38 4.54
N PRO A 183 3.75 -9.81 5.69
CA PRO A 183 4.53 -10.03 6.92
C PRO A 183 5.64 -11.07 6.74
N ARG A 184 5.34 -12.19 6.10
CA ARG A 184 6.32 -13.26 5.85
C ARG A 184 7.37 -12.83 4.82
N GLU A 185 6.97 -12.11 3.80
CA GLU A 185 7.83 -11.53 2.77
C GLU A 185 8.83 -10.54 3.38
N LYS A 186 8.36 -9.61 4.25
CA LYS A 186 9.25 -8.66 4.96
C LYS A 186 10.28 -9.37 5.83
N LYS A 187 9.89 -10.46 6.51
CA LYS A 187 10.79 -11.28 7.30
C LYS A 187 11.84 -11.97 6.41
N LEU A 188 11.41 -12.57 5.29
CA LEU A 188 12.30 -13.20 4.32
C LEU A 188 13.33 -12.19 3.77
N ALA A 189 12.88 -10.99 3.39
CA ALA A 189 13.78 -9.94 2.93
C ALA A 189 14.81 -9.54 3.98
N ALA A 190 14.42 -9.48 5.25
CA ALA A 190 15.34 -9.14 6.35
C ALA A 190 16.37 -10.24 6.62
N GLU A 191 16.06 -11.51 6.33
CA GLU A 191 16.98 -12.64 6.48
C GLU A 191 18.01 -12.74 5.33
N LEU A 192 17.69 -12.15 4.16
CA LEU A 192 18.51 -12.24 2.93
C LEU A 192 19.45 -11.03 2.70
N VAL A 193 19.47 -10.02 3.61
CA VAL A 193 20.25 -8.78 3.43
C VAL A 193 21.26 -8.48 4.54
#